data_ff0b0ee37c0d875b322dc06fb119cf5a
#
_entry.id   ff0b0ee37c0d875b322dc06fb119cf5a
#
_cell.length_a   1.000
_cell.length_b   1.000
_cell.length_c   1.000
_cell.angle_alpha   90.00
_cell.angle_beta   90.00
_cell.angle_gamma   90.00
#
_symmetry.space_group_name_H-M   'P 1'
#
loop_
_entity.id
_entity.type
_entity.pdbx_description
1 polymer ?
#
loop_
_entity_poly.entity_id
_entity_poly.type
_entity_poly.pdbx_seq_one_letter_code
_entity_poly.pdbx_strand_id
1 'polypeptide(L)'
;MLECYMGWNLEYAKRMLPKLERFEPRWLEEPVLADDIDGYAELNQLTSIPISGGEHEFTHYGFRQLLEKRAISVIQYDTNRVGGITAARKINALAESFSIPVIPHAGQMHNYHLTMSTLASPMSEFFPVHDVEIGNELFYYLFKGDPEPVNGFIDLDDDVPGLGLTLNHDHFDQFNITE
;
A
#
# COMPACT_ATOMS: atom_id res chain seq x y z
N MET A 1 -5.01 -10.85 -6.78
CA MET A 1 -3.83 -10.76 -5.91
C MET A 1 -3.94 -11.76 -4.78
N LEU A 2 -2.83 -12.11 -4.20
CA LEU A 2 -2.74 -13.00 -3.03
C LEU A 2 -1.89 -12.31 -1.97
N GLU A 3 -2.43 -12.24 -0.75
CA GLU A 3 -1.77 -11.70 0.43
C GLU A 3 -1.22 -12.85 1.29
N CYS A 4 0.00 -12.72 1.76
CA CYS A 4 0.65 -13.68 2.66
C CYS A 4 0.98 -13.09 4.03
N TYR A 5 0.97 -11.78 4.16
CA TYR A 5 1.24 -11.05 5.41
C TYR A 5 2.47 -11.59 6.16
N MET A 6 3.58 -11.77 5.44
CA MET A 6 4.85 -12.30 5.97
C MET A 6 4.74 -13.72 6.59
N GLY A 7 3.68 -14.46 6.29
CA GLY A 7 3.37 -15.75 6.94
C GLY A 7 4.20 -16.94 6.45
N TRP A 8 4.99 -16.77 5.38
CA TRP A 8 5.78 -17.86 4.82
C TRP A 8 7.27 -17.68 5.11
N ASN A 9 8.00 -18.78 5.05
CA ASN A 9 9.44 -18.75 4.91
C ASN A 9 9.85 -18.93 3.45
N LEU A 10 11.10 -18.58 3.12
CA LEU A 10 11.62 -18.61 1.77
C LEU A 10 11.46 -19.98 1.08
N GLU A 11 11.73 -21.07 1.78
CA GLU A 11 11.62 -22.43 1.22
C GLU A 11 10.17 -22.83 0.92
N TYR A 12 9.23 -22.41 1.76
CA TYR A 12 7.81 -22.62 1.50
C TYR A 12 7.34 -21.79 0.32
N ALA A 13 7.73 -20.52 0.27
CA ALA A 13 7.41 -19.62 -0.84
C ALA A 13 7.87 -20.21 -2.19
N LYS A 14 9.14 -20.65 -2.29
CA LYS A 14 9.69 -21.30 -3.49
C LYS A 14 8.88 -22.51 -3.95
N ARG A 15 8.36 -23.30 -3.02
CA ARG A 15 7.52 -24.47 -3.36
C ARG A 15 6.11 -24.09 -3.80
N MET A 16 5.61 -22.95 -3.35
CA MET A 16 4.26 -22.48 -3.69
C MET A 16 4.22 -21.74 -5.02
N LEU A 17 5.23 -20.95 -5.36
CA LEU A 17 5.28 -20.15 -6.58
C LEU A 17 4.86 -20.95 -7.85
N PRO A 18 5.47 -22.12 -8.18
CA PRO A 18 5.09 -22.87 -9.39
C PRO A 18 3.65 -23.40 -9.39
N LYS A 19 3.05 -23.53 -8.20
CA LYS A 19 1.66 -23.96 -8.06
C LYS A 19 0.68 -22.81 -8.26
N LEU A 20 1.12 -21.58 -7.97
CA LEU A 20 0.32 -20.37 -8.06
C LEU A 20 0.36 -19.75 -9.46
N GLU A 21 1.46 -19.89 -10.21
CA GLU A 21 1.63 -19.31 -11.54
C GLU A 21 0.48 -19.64 -12.49
N ARG A 22 -0.06 -20.84 -12.43
CA ARG A 22 -1.21 -21.26 -13.28
C ARG A 22 -2.49 -20.44 -13.07
N PHE A 23 -2.59 -19.70 -11.96
CA PHE A 23 -3.73 -18.85 -11.65
C PHE A 23 -3.50 -17.39 -12.06
N GLU A 24 -2.31 -17.07 -12.53
CA GLU A 24 -1.90 -15.74 -13.00
C GLU A 24 -2.29 -14.61 -12.02
N PRO A 25 -1.96 -14.73 -10.71
CA PRO A 25 -2.30 -13.66 -9.77
C PRO A 25 -1.58 -12.38 -10.19
N ARG A 26 -2.24 -11.25 -10.03
CA ARG A 26 -1.68 -9.94 -10.39
C ARG A 26 -0.40 -9.63 -9.63
N TRP A 27 -0.32 -10.05 -8.36
CA TRP A 27 0.89 -10.10 -7.54
C TRP A 27 0.71 -11.07 -6.36
N LEU A 28 1.83 -11.42 -5.74
CA LEU A 28 1.93 -12.09 -4.46
C LEU A 28 2.52 -11.09 -3.47
N GLU A 29 1.77 -10.78 -2.41
CA GLU A 29 2.07 -9.76 -1.44
C GLU A 29 2.69 -10.36 -0.18
N GLU A 30 3.76 -9.74 0.28
CA GLU A 30 4.51 -10.05 1.49
C GLU A 30 4.69 -11.55 1.79
N PRO A 31 5.29 -12.32 0.84
CA PRO A 31 5.44 -13.76 1.04
C PRO A 31 6.35 -14.12 2.21
N VAL A 32 7.38 -13.33 2.47
CA VAL A 32 8.38 -13.54 3.55
C VAL A 32 8.49 -12.30 4.42
N LEU A 33 9.23 -12.37 5.53
CA LEU A 33 9.43 -11.23 6.42
C LEU A 33 9.96 -10.01 5.66
N ALA A 34 9.46 -8.82 5.99
CA ALA A 34 9.83 -7.56 5.33
C ALA A 34 11.33 -7.28 5.38
N ASP A 35 12.02 -7.72 6.44
CA ASP A 35 13.47 -7.56 6.61
C ASP A 35 14.30 -8.49 5.69
N ASP A 36 13.69 -9.53 5.11
CA ASP A 36 14.38 -10.49 4.23
C ASP A 36 14.42 -9.99 2.79
N ILE A 37 15.06 -8.85 2.56
CA ILE A 37 15.18 -8.22 1.23
C ILE A 37 15.85 -9.15 0.22
N ASP A 38 16.81 -9.96 0.64
CA ASP A 38 17.49 -10.92 -0.24
C ASP A 38 16.56 -12.07 -0.62
N GLY A 39 15.72 -12.53 0.31
CA GLY A 39 14.66 -13.50 0.04
C GLY A 39 13.61 -12.96 -0.95
N TYR A 40 13.18 -11.72 -0.79
CA TYR A 40 12.32 -11.05 -1.78
C TYR A 40 12.97 -11.01 -3.15
N ALA A 41 14.24 -10.62 -3.25
CA ALA A 41 14.96 -10.55 -4.52
C ALA A 41 15.10 -11.93 -5.18
N GLU A 42 15.34 -12.98 -4.40
CA GLU A 42 15.38 -14.35 -4.89
C GLU A 42 14.02 -14.80 -5.41
N LEU A 43 12.93 -14.58 -4.66
CA LEU A 43 11.58 -14.93 -5.09
C LEU A 43 11.19 -14.19 -6.36
N ASN A 44 11.45 -12.89 -6.44
CA ASN A 44 11.09 -12.06 -7.60
C ASN A 44 11.82 -12.47 -8.89
N GLN A 45 12.98 -13.15 -8.77
CA GLN A 45 13.70 -13.71 -9.91
C GLN A 45 13.22 -15.11 -10.32
N LEU A 46 12.60 -15.85 -9.39
CA LEU A 46 12.22 -17.26 -9.60
C LEU A 46 10.85 -17.44 -10.24
N THR A 47 10.02 -16.40 -10.32
CA THR A 47 8.63 -16.51 -10.78
C THR A 47 8.25 -15.41 -11.74
N SER A 48 7.23 -15.69 -12.56
CA SER A 48 6.54 -14.70 -13.38
C SER A 48 5.48 -13.90 -12.60
N ILE A 49 5.12 -14.32 -11.39
CA ILE A 49 4.19 -13.59 -10.52
C ILE A 49 4.92 -12.38 -9.95
N PRO A 50 4.44 -11.13 -10.18
CA PRO A 50 5.02 -9.97 -9.53
C PRO A 50 5.00 -10.12 -8.00
N ILE A 51 6.13 -9.88 -7.35
CA ILE A 51 6.21 -9.84 -5.89
C ILE A 51 5.97 -8.41 -5.44
N SER A 52 5.09 -8.21 -4.49
CA SER A 52 4.78 -6.91 -3.91
C SER A 52 5.08 -6.85 -2.42
N GLY A 53 5.25 -5.65 -1.91
CA GLY A 53 5.45 -5.39 -0.51
C GLY A 53 5.85 -3.94 -0.24
N GLY A 54 6.06 -3.64 1.03
CA GLY A 54 6.53 -2.33 1.46
C GLY A 54 5.68 -1.66 2.52
N GLU A 55 4.52 -2.21 2.91
CA GLU A 55 3.74 -1.62 4.00
C GLU A 55 4.49 -1.66 5.34
N HIS A 56 5.39 -2.63 5.52
CA HIS A 56 6.25 -2.77 6.70
C HIS A 56 7.62 -2.11 6.52
N GLU A 57 7.87 -1.42 5.39
CA GLU A 57 9.11 -0.66 5.18
C GLU A 57 8.92 0.81 5.62
N PHE A 58 9.96 1.38 6.18
CA PHE A 58 9.99 2.75 6.66
C PHE A 58 10.96 3.58 5.83
N THR A 59 10.58 4.82 5.56
CA THR A 59 11.39 5.80 4.84
C THR A 59 11.75 5.44 3.39
N HIS A 60 12.04 6.44 2.58
CA HIS A 60 12.45 6.24 1.19
C HIS A 60 13.83 5.57 1.03
N TYR A 61 14.61 5.45 2.11
CA TYR A 61 15.92 4.78 2.07
C TYR A 61 15.79 3.26 1.98
N GLY A 62 14.82 2.68 2.69
CA GLY A 62 14.54 1.25 2.58
C GLY A 62 13.99 0.90 1.21
N PHE A 63 13.07 1.72 0.67
CA PHE A 63 12.57 1.51 -0.70
C PHE A 63 13.67 1.59 -1.76
N ARG A 64 14.67 2.45 -1.57
CA ARG A 64 15.85 2.44 -2.45
C ARG A 64 16.54 1.09 -2.44
N GLN A 65 16.73 0.46 -1.28
CA GLN A 65 17.38 -0.86 -1.19
C GLN A 65 16.54 -1.95 -1.87
N LEU A 66 15.23 -1.95 -1.66
CA LEU A 66 14.31 -2.88 -2.33
C LEU A 66 14.41 -2.78 -3.86
N LEU A 67 14.47 -1.56 -4.39
CA LEU A 67 14.56 -1.29 -5.82
C LEU A 67 15.95 -1.63 -6.39
N GLU A 68 17.03 -1.23 -5.73
CA GLU A 68 18.41 -1.54 -6.14
C GLU A 68 18.66 -3.05 -6.22
N LYS A 69 18.09 -3.82 -5.30
CA LYS A 69 18.14 -5.29 -5.28
C LYS A 69 17.12 -5.95 -6.19
N ARG A 70 16.21 -5.20 -6.82
CA ARG A 70 15.08 -5.75 -7.58
C ARG A 70 14.25 -6.75 -6.75
N ALA A 71 14.06 -6.44 -5.50
CA ALA A 71 13.39 -7.30 -4.54
C ALA A 71 11.88 -7.35 -4.77
N ILE A 72 11.28 -6.28 -5.28
CA ILE A 72 9.84 -6.16 -5.53
C ILE A 72 9.56 -5.66 -6.95
N SER A 73 8.40 -6.07 -7.46
CA SER A 73 7.85 -5.63 -8.76
C SER A 73 6.67 -4.67 -8.60
N VAL A 74 6.14 -4.52 -7.39
CA VAL A 74 5.09 -3.56 -7.03
C VAL A 74 5.43 -3.00 -5.65
N ILE A 75 5.44 -1.68 -5.51
CA ILE A 75 5.63 -0.99 -4.24
C ILE A 75 4.28 -0.78 -3.58
N GLN A 76 4.17 -1.13 -2.30
CA GLN A 76 2.98 -0.92 -1.47
C GLN A 76 3.36 -0.23 -0.15
N TYR A 77 3.89 1.01 -0.24
CA TYR A 77 4.19 1.76 0.97
C TYR A 77 2.92 2.17 1.71
N ASP A 78 2.99 2.21 3.04
CA ASP A 78 1.98 2.84 3.88
C ASP A 78 2.39 4.30 4.17
N THR A 79 1.57 5.26 3.74
CA THR A 79 1.87 6.68 3.90
C THR A 79 2.02 7.09 5.36
N ASN A 80 1.30 6.45 6.28
CA ASN A 80 1.39 6.74 7.71
C ASN A 80 2.71 6.23 8.33
N ARG A 81 3.27 5.15 7.75
CA ARG A 81 4.52 4.52 8.25
C ARG A 81 5.78 5.13 7.63
N VAL A 82 5.75 5.49 6.34
CA VAL A 82 6.95 5.99 5.64
C VAL A 82 7.36 7.42 5.98
N GLY A 83 6.53 8.18 6.70
CA GLY A 83 6.79 9.57 7.07
C GLY A 83 5.93 10.58 6.30
N GLY A 84 4.69 10.17 5.95
CA GLY A 84 3.66 11.03 5.38
C GLY A 84 3.85 11.32 3.89
N ILE A 85 3.03 12.22 3.37
CA ILE A 85 2.96 12.60 1.95
C ILE A 85 4.32 13.00 1.38
N THR A 86 5.15 13.71 2.15
CA THR A 86 6.47 14.14 1.68
C THR A 86 7.40 12.98 1.38
N ALA A 87 7.42 11.95 2.22
CA ALA A 87 8.21 10.75 2.01
C ALA A 87 7.62 9.89 0.88
N ALA A 88 6.31 9.72 0.86
CA ALA A 88 5.60 8.99 -0.20
C ALA A 88 5.88 9.56 -1.60
N ARG A 89 5.86 10.87 -1.77
CA ARG A 89 6.23 11.53 -3.05
C ARG A 89 7.66 11.23 -3.50
N LYS A 90 8.61 11.12 -2.54
CA LYS A 90 10.00 10.72 -2.87
C LYS A 90 10.07 9.27 -3.32
N ILE A 91 9.26 8.39 -2.69
CA ILE A 91 9.16 6.98 -3.09
C ILE A 91 8.53 6.87 -4.48
N ASN A 92 7.48 7.63 -4.79
CA ASN A 92 6.87 7.66 -6.11
C ASN A 92 7.89 8.07 -7.19
N ALA A 93 8.64 9.17 -6.97
CA ALA A 93 9.66 9.62 -7.92
C ALA A 93 10.80 8.57 -8.10
N LEU A 94 11.15 7.89 -7.02
CA LEU A 94 12.12 6.80 -7.07
C LEU A 94 11.58 5.61 -7.86
N ALA A 95 10.36 5.18 -7.61
CA ALA A 95 9.67 4.11 -8.33
C ALA A 95 9.57 4.38 -9.83
N GLU A 96 9.20 5.61 -10.21
CA GLU A 96 9.18 6.05 -11.62
C GLU A 96 10.54 5.87 -12.30
N SER A 97 11.63 6.19 -11.62
CA SER A 97 12.99 6.05 -12.16
C SER A 97 13.40 4.60 -12.40
N PHE A 98 12.77 3.65 -11.70
CA PHE A 98 12.95 2.20 -11.88
C PHE A 98 11.85 1.55 -12.73
N SER A 99 10.86 2.33 -13.18
CA SER A 99 9.67 1.83 -13.90
C SER A 99 8.89 0.78 -13.11
N ILE A 100 8.83 0.92 -11.79
CA ILE A 100 8.08 0.04 -10.87
C ILE A 100 6.77 0.72 -10.49
N PRO A 101 5.62 0.03 -10.63
CA PRO A 101 4.33 0.57 -10.20
C PRO A 101 4.24 0.68 -8.68
N VAL A 102 3.46 1.69 -8.24
CA VAL A 102 3.16 1.95 -6.84
C VAL A 102 1.67 1.82 -6.61
N ILE A 103 1.30 1.05 -5.59
CA ILE A 103 -0.08 0.90 -5.13
C ILE A 103 -0.03 1.09 -3.62
N PRO A 104 -0.30 2.30 -3.09
CA PRO A 104 -0.16 2.56 -1.66
C PRO A 104 -1.05 1.64 -0.84
N HIS A 105 -0.49 1.10 0.25
CA HIS A 105 -1.20 0.29 1.23
C HIS A 105 -2.24 1.15 1.96
N ALA A 106 -3.39 0.57 2.25
CA ALA A 106 -4.58 1.14 2.86
C ALA A 106 -5.26 2.25 2.02
N GLY A 107 -6.52 2.01 1.73
CA GLY A 107 -7.34 2.97 1.01
C GLY A 107 -7.74 4.14 1.91
N GLN A 108 -7.03 5.24 1.84
CA GLN A 108 -7.32 6.45 2.61
C GLN A 108 -7.14 7.69 1.71
N MET A 109 -7.79 8.80 2.05
CA MET A 109 -7.83 9.99 1.22
C MET A 109 -6.43 10.47 0.77
N HIS A 110 -5.44 10.46 1.66
CA HIS A 110 -4.07 10.86 1.30
C HIS A 110 -3.43 9.92 0.26
N ASN A 111 -3.76 8.62 0.27
CA ASN A 111 -3.31 7.66 -0.73
C ASN A 111 -4.00 7.88 -2.08
N TYR A 112 -5.29 8.25 -2.10
CA TYR A 112 -5.98 8.58 -3.35
C TYR A 112 -5.36 9.81 -4.02
N HIS A 113 -5.07 10.87 -3.27
CA HIS A 113 -4.33 12.03 -3.79
C HIS A 113 -2.95 11.67 -4.30
N LEU A 114 -2.20 10.83 -3.58
CA LEU A 114 -0.89 10.35 -4.01
C LEU A 114 -0.97 9.53 -5.29
N THR A 115 -1.94 8.62 -5.39
CA THR A 115 -2.19 7.82 -6.60
C THR A 115 -2.47 8.71 -7.80
N MET A 116 -3.36 9.70 -7.66
CA MET A 116 -3.70 10.61 -8.76
C MET A 116 -2.57 11.57 -9.13
N SER A 117 -1.59 11.77 -8.25
CA SER A 117 -0.46 12.70 -8.47
C SER A 117 0.73 12.11 -9.22
N THR A 118 0.71 10.82 -9.57
CA THR A 118 1.83 10.14 -10.23
C THR A 118 1.37 9.17 -11.31
N LEU A 119 2.13 9.06 -12.39
CA LEU A 119 1.90 8.07 -13.44
C LEU A 119 2.35 6.66 -13.03
N ALA A 120 3.16 6.53 -11.97
CA ALA A 120 3.58 5.24 -11.45
C ALA A 120 2.47 4.46 -10.74
N SER A 121 1.37 5.12 -10.34
CA SER A 121 0.30 4.49 -9.59
C SER A 121 -0.94 4.23 -10.47
N PRO A 122 -1.14 2.98 -10.92
CA PRO A 122 -2.23 2.64 -11.84
C PRO A 122 -3.57 2.45 -11.14
N MET A 123 -3.59 2.31 -9.81
CA MET A 123 -4.78 2.08 -8.99
C MET A 123 -4.48 2.39 -7.53
N SER A 124 -5.53 2.49 -6.72
CA SER A 124 -5.45 2.59 -5.27
C SER A 124 -6.11 1.39 -4.63
N GLU A 125 -5.69 1.06 -3.43
CA GLU A 125 -6.40 0.15 -2.56
C GLU A 125 -7.63 0.85 -1.96
N PHE A 126 -8.67 0.09 -1.65
CA PHE A 126 -9.87 0.57 -0.99
C PHE A 126 -10.37 -0.49 -0.01
N PHE A 127 -10.65 -0.08 1.23
CA PHE A 127 -11.29 -0.90 2.24
C PHE A 127 -12.69 -0.37 2.53
N PRO A 128 -13.77 -1.14 2.28
CA PRO A 128 -15.10 -0.77 2.71
C PRO A 128 -15.15 -0.63 4.25
N VAL A 129 -15.72 0.46 4.76
CA VAL A 129 -15.75 0.75 6.21
C VAL A 129 -16.31 -0.40 7.04
N HIS A 130 -17.35 -1.08 6.52
CA HIS A 130 -18.01 -2.20 7.19
C HIS A 130 -17.22 -3.51 7.18
N ASP A 131 -16.16 -3.60 6.36
CA ASP A 131 -15.28 -4.78 6.26
C ASP A 131 -13.92 -4.54 6.92
N VAL A 132 -13.71 -3.35 7.52
CA VAL A 132 -12.44 -3.00 8.17
C VAL A 132 -12.28 -3.80 9.45
N GLU A 133 -11.10 -4.39 9.65
CA GLU A 133 -10.77 -5.13 10.87
C GLU A 133 -10.82 -4.24 12.12
N ILE A 134 -11.16 -4.85 13.26
CA ILE A 134 -11.18 -4.17 14.55
C ILE A 134 -9.79 -3.56 14.84
N GLY A 135 -9.77 -2.24 15.06
CA GLY A 135 -8.55 -1.47 15.32
C GLY A 135 -8.12 -0.57 14.14
N ASN A 136 -8.53 -0.87 12.91
CA ASN A 136 -8.28 -0.04 11.74
C ASN A 136 -9.43 0.94 11.45
N GLU A 137 -10.59 0.71 12.02
CA GLU A 137 -11.77 1.55 11.86
C GLU A 137 -11.61 2.96 12.44
N LEU A 138 -10.61 3.18 13.32
CA LEU A 138 -10.39 4.46 13.98
C LEU A 138 -10.26 5.63 13.00
N PHE A 139 -9.58 5.44 11.87
CA PHE A 139 -9.46 6.47 10.86
C PHE A 139 -10.83 6.94 10.34
N TYR A 140 -11.73 6.00 10.05
CA TYR A 140 -13.09 6.28 9.55
C TYR A 140 -13.99 6.90 10.60
N TYR A 141 -13.71 6.66 11.88
CA TYR A 141 -14.44 7.33 12.97
C TYR A 141 -13.96 8.75 13.21
N LEU A 142 -12.66 9.01 13.00
CA LEU A 142 -12.07 10.32 13.24
C LEU A 142 -12.34 11.32 12.12
N PHE A 143 -12.56 10.84 10.90
CA PHE A 143 -12.72 11.69 9.71
C PHE A 143 -14.05 11.44 9.02
N LYS A 144 -14.57 12.49 8.38
CA LYS A 144 -15.69 12.47 7.44
C LYS A 144 -15.20 12.99 6.09
N GLY A 145 -15.74 12.45 5.01
CA GLY A 145 -15.47 12.90 3.64
C GLY A 145 -14.69 11.91 2.79
N ASP A 146 -14.41 10.70 3.31
CA ASP A 146 -13.86 9.63 2.47
C ASP A 146 -14.83 9.29 1.34
N PRO A 147 -14.35 9.22 0.09
CA PRO A 147 -15.20 8.92 -1.06
C PRO A 147 -15.56 7.44 -1.09
N GLU A 148 -16.78 7.15 -1.54
CA GLU A 148 -17.20 5.78 -1.86
C GLU A 148 -16.94 5.51 -3.36
N PRO A 149 -16.37 4.33 -3.69
CA PRO A 149 -16.12 3.99 -5.07
C PRO A 149 -17.43 3.74 -5.84
N VAL A 150 -17.51 4.31 -7.03
CA VAL A 150 -18.62 4.11 -7.97
C VAL A 150 -18.12 3.38 -9.21
N ASN A 151 -18.67 2.20 -9.50
CA ASN A 151 -18.23 1.36 -10.62
C ASN A 151 -16.71 1.06 -10.63
N GLY A 152 -16.10 0.95 -9.46
CA GLY A 152 -14.66 0.68 -9.33
C GLY A 152 -13.75 1.91 -9.45
N PHE A 153 -14.31 3.10 -9.42
CA PHE A 153 -13.58 4.36 -9.49
C PHE A 153 -13.88 5.23 -8.27
N ILE A 154 -12.88 5.96 -7.83
CA ILE A 154 -12.96 7.02 -6.82
C ILE A 154 -12.70 8.34 -7.52
N ASP A 155 -13.67 9.26 -7.43
CA ASP A 155 -13.53 10.62 -7.91
C ASP A 155 -13.21 11.53 -6.73
N LEU A 156 -12.20 12.38 -6.88
CA LEU A 156 -11.87 13.43 -5.92
C LEU A 156 -12.39 14.77 -6.46
N ASP A 157 -12.94 15.56 -5.54
CA ASP A 157 -13.46 16.90 -5.88
C ASP A 157 -12.30 17.91 -5.85
N ASP A 158 -11.95 18.44 -7.02
CA ASP A 158 -10.85 19.41 -7.18
C ASP A 158 -11.15 20.77 -6.52
N ASP A 159 -12.41 21.09 -6.24
CA ASP A 159 -12.81 22.33 -5.60
C ASP A 159 -12.72 22.29 -4.07
N VAL A 160 -12.50 21.11 -3.48
CA VAL A 160 -12.37 20.95 -2.04
C VAL A 160 -10.92 21.09 -1.61
N PRO A 161 -10.59 22.06 -0.72
CA PRO A 161 -9.21 22.30 -0.33
C PRO A 161 -8.66 21.21 0.60
N GLY A 162 -7.35 21.03 0.58
CA GLY A 162 -6.63 20.09 1.43
C GLY A 162 -6.84 18.63 1.01
N LEU A 163 -7.11 17.76 1.97
CA LEU A 163 -7.41 16.34 1.69
C LEU A 163 -8.90 16.07 1.43
N GLY A 164 -9.76 17.08 1.54
CA GLY A 164 -11.20 16.87 1.45
C GLY A 164 -11.83 16.24 2.68
N LEU A 165 -11.06 16.07 3.75
CA LEU A 165 -11.52 15.49 5.01
C LEU A 165 -11.83 16.54 6.05
N THR A 166 -12.82 16.26 6.90
CA THR A 166 -13.13 17.03 8.11
C THR A 166 -13.07 16.12 9.33
N LEU A 167 -12.74 16.68 10.50
CA LEU A 167 -12.75 15.93 11.74
C LEU A 167 -14.20 15.58 12.14
N ASN A 168 -14.40 14.35 12.58
CA ASN A 168 -15.69 13.87 13.05
C ASN A 168 -15.84 14.13 14.55
N HIS A 169 -16.18 15.36 14.92
CA HIS A 169 -16.32 15.77 16.33
C HIS A 169 -17.34 14.94 17.11
N ASP A 170 -18.34 14.35 16.46
CA ASP A 170 -19.33 13.50 17.13
C ASP A 170 -18.69 12.25 17.77
N HIS A 171 -17.54 11.80 17.26
CA HIS A 171 -16.80 10.68 17.83
C HIS A 171 -15.67 11.10 18.78
N PHE A 172 -15.14 12.32 18.67
CA PHE A 172 -14.10 12.82 19.58
C PHE A 172 -14.54 12.77 21.03
N ASP A 173 -15.79 13.17 21.29
CA ASP A 173 -16.35 13.17 22.65
C ASP A 173 -16.45 11.76 23.26
N GLN A 174 -16.61 10.73 22.43
CA GLN A 174 -16.66 9.34 22.89
C GLN A 174 -15.30 8.81 23.35
N PHE A 175 -14.20 9.32 22.78
CA PHE A 175 -12.85 8.88 23.10
C PHE A 175 -12.14 9.78 24.11
N ASN A 176 -12.78 10.82 24.65
CA ASN A 176 -12.18 11.83 25.56
C ASN A 176 -10.85 12.41 24.99
N ILE A 177 -10.75 12.56 23.67
CA ILE A 177 -9.60 13.19 23.05
C ILE A 177 -9.75 14.70 23.27
N THR A 178 -8.94 15.25 24.17
CA THR A 178 -8.83 16.70 24.36
C THR A 178 -7.83 17.24 23.34
N GLU A 179 -8.17 18.38 22.72
CA GLU A 179 -7.29 19.15 21.82
C GLU A 179 -5.95 19.51 22.47
#